data_941e0b7e32f02b35247260da1fa7f8ee
#
_entry.id   941e0b7e32f02b35247260da1fa7f8ee
#
_cell.length_a   1.000
_cell.length_b   1.000
_cell.length_c   1.000
_cell.angle_alpha   90.00
_cell.angle_beta   90.00
_cell.angle_gamma   90.00
#
_symmetry.space_group_name_H-M   'P 1'
#
loop_
_entity.id
_entity.type
_entity.pdbx_description
1 polymer ?
#
loop_
_entity_poly.entity_id
_entity_poly.type
_entity_poly.pdbx_seq_one_letter_code
_entity_poly.pdbx_strand_id
1 'polypeptide(L)'
;MSITFHSLWLLLTVLCTAGIRADDILNNCFAGRKPPPVVYVTALCRVAEQLRGLGGTISSSLLTVTSASSKAFKAKVQAEKAVELAESKGLNVTKAKEAAVRATLAAEAAATAVSYCIIHSTKVGSIAEMLWEVDEELHVFSLCGNKDRDVQDTALKCTDTAEGVTAQSLSEALEGLAKLVFDDNVARKLRQEDTVFQREFMWLQQHMEEAVRAQKQAEDAAADANETAGPNTGPVGNSVASPEGSVLLLMAGLFLSSLP
;
A
#
# COMPACT_ATOMS: atom_id res chain seq x y z
N MET A 1 -2.08 -21.92 -2.32
CA MET A 1 -1.80 -22.35 -3.70
C MET A 1 -0.98 -21.24 -4.33
N SER A 2 0.32 -21.45 -4.46
CA SER A 2 1.26 -20.54 -5.13
C SER A 2 0.94 -20.57 -6.62
N ILE A 3 0.24 -19.56 -7.12
CA ILE A 3 0.13 -19.35 -8.57
C ILE A 3 1.47 -18.73 -8.96
N THR A 4 2.28 -19.57 -9.54
CA THR A 4 3.66 -19.31 -9.90
C THR A 4 3.72 -18.19 -10.95
N PHE A 5 4.50 -17.16 -10.66
CA PHE A 5 4.97 -16.02 -11.44
C PHE A 5 5.46 -16.33 -12.88
N HIS A 6 5.49 -17.61 -13.24
CA HIS A 6 6.00 -18.08 -14.54
C HIS A 6 5.12 -17.73 -15.75
N SER A 7 3.92 -17.20 -15.55
CA SER A 7 2.98 -16.99 -16.67
C SER A 7 3.09 -15.60 -17.31
N LEU A 8 3.59 -14.59 -16.59
CA LEU A 8 3.86 -13.27 -17.17
C LEU A 8 5.16 -13.30 -17.97
N TRP A 9 6.13 -14.06 -17.49
CA TRP A 9 7.37 -14.37 -18.21
C TRP A 9 7.12 -14.93 -19.62
N LEU A 10 6.07 -15.69 -19.81
CA LEU A 10 5.68 -16.22 -21.12
C LEU A 10 5.15 -15.15 -22.09
N LEU A 11 4.71 -14.00 -21.60
CA LEU A 11 4.18 -12.92 -22.43
C LEU A 11 5.29 -12.00 -22.96
N LEU A 12 6.25 -11.65 -22.11
CA LEU A 12 7.48 -10.98 -22.55
C LEU A 12 8.38 -11.93 -23.34
N THR A 13 8.43 -13.22 -22.98
CA THR A 13 9.21 -14.22 -23.75
C THR A 13 8.67 -14.45 -25.16
N VAL A 14 7.40 -14.26 -25.45
CA VAL A 14 6.90 -14.27 -26.84
C VAL A 14 7.38 -13.04 -27.62
N LEU A 15 7.67 -11.92 -26.94
CA LEU A 15 8.35 -10.76 -27.54
C LEU A 15 9.89 -10.88 -27.52
N CYS A 16 10.47 -11.63 -26.55
CA CYS A 16 11.91 -11.75 -26.34
C CYS A 16 12.51 -13.15 -26.56
N THR A 17 11.76 -14.19 -26.96
CA THR A 17 12.25 -15.58 -27.13
C THR A 17 13.15 -15.85 -28.35
N ALA A 18 13.69 -14.79 -28.96
CA ALA A 18 14.92 -14.98 -29.73
C ALA A 18 16.04 -14.41 -28.89
N GLY A 19 16.85 -15.24 -28.24
CA GLY A 19 18.02 -14.92 -27.41
C GLY A 19 18.84 -13.68 -27.80
N ILE A 20 18.24 -12.50 -27.68
CA ILE A 20 18.76 -11.23 -28.15
C ILE A 20 19.63 -10.69 -27.01
N ARG A 21 20.95 -10.74 -27.21
CA ARG A 21 21.90 -10.02 -26.35
C ARG A 21 21.65 -8.52 -26.48
N ALA A 22 21.96 -7.75 -25.43
CA ALA A 22 21.79 -6.29 -25.41
C ALA A 22 22.38 -5.60 -26.67
N ASP A 23 23.46 -6.13 -27.24
CA ASP A 23 24.08 -5.64 -28.48
C ASP A 23 23.20 -5.86 -29.73
N ASP A 24 22.34 -6.89 -29.74
CA ASP A 24 21.41 -7.15 -30.83
C ASP A 24 20.15 -6.27 -30.76
N ILE A 25 19.77 -5.80 -29.56
CA ILE A 25 18.67 -4.84 -29.34
C ILE A 25 19.05 -3.49 -30.00
N LEU A 26 20.28 -3.01 -29.80
CA LEU A 26 20.77 -1.76 -30.39
C LEU A 26 20.82 -1.79 -31.92
N ASN A 27 21.06 -2.97 -32.51
CA ASN A 27 21.16 -3.13 -33.96
C ASN A 27 19.83 -3.52 -34.64
N ASN A 28 18.87 -4.10 -33.93
CA ASN A 28 17.63 -4.63 -34.48
C ASN A 28 16.36 -4.18 -33.73
N CYS A 29 16.33 -2.92 -33.32
CA CYS A 29 15.10 -2.36 -32.75
C CYS A 29 13.88 -2.72 -33.60
N PHE A 30 12.95 -3.39 -32.95
CA PHE A 30 11.73 -3.94 -33.55
C PHE A 30 11.90 -5.09 -34.54
N ALA A 31 13.14 -5.63 -34.78
CA ALA A 31 13.41 -6.84 -35.57
C ALA A 31 12.48 -7.05 -36.78
N GLY A 32 12.28 -6.01 -37.60
CA GLY A 32 11.38 -6.02 -38.75
C GLY A 32 9.88 -5.80 -38.43
N ARG A 33 9.51 -5.65 -37.16
CA ARG A 33 8.15 -5.26 -36.75
C ARG A 33 7.98 -3.75 -36.83
N LYS A 34 6.74 -3.29 -36.98
CA LYS A 34 6.43 -1.86 -36.87
C LYS A 34 6.66 -1.41 -35.41
N PRO A 35 7.21 -0.20 -35.18
CA PRO A 35 7.27 0.38 -33.85
C PRO A 35 5.87 0.46 -33.26
N PRO A 36 5.71 0.32 -31.92
CA PRO A 36 4.42 0.49 -31.30
C PRO A 36 3.93 1.93 -31.52
N PRO A 37 2.62 2.15 -31.57
CA PRO A 37 2.10 3.51 -31.67
C PRO A 37 2.43 4.29 -30.39
N VAL A 38 2.73 5.60 -30.52
CA VAL A 38 3.03 6.48 -29.37
C VAL A 38 1.98 6.41 -28.27
N VAL A 39 0.70 6.23 -28.63
CA VAL A 39 -0.41 6.09 -27.68
C VAL A 39 -0.23 4.87 -26.76
N TYR A 40 0.36 3.78 -27.26
CA TYR A 40 0.67 2.60 -26.43
C TYR A 40 1.77 2.90 -25.42
N VAL A 41 2.86 3.55 -25.84
CA VAL A 41 3.96 3.96 -24.95
C VAL A 41 3.46 4.95 -23.90
N THR A 42 2.58 5.87 -24.28
CA THR A 42 1.94 6.80 -23.33
C THR A 42 1.08 6.06 -22.29
N ALA A 43 0.38 5.01 -22.70
CA ALA A 43 -0.42 4.20 -21.77
C ALA A 43 0.48 3.40 -20.82
N LEU A 44 1.59 2.82 -21.31
CA LEU A 44 2.61 2.19 -20.46
C LEU A 44 3.19 3.18 -19.44
N CYS A 45 3.52 4.40 -19.87
CA CYS A 45 3.99 5.45 -18.98
C CYS A 45 3.01 5.74 -17.84
N ARG A 46 1.72 5.83 -18.14
CA ARG A 46 0.70 6.05 -17.11
C ARG A 46 0.63 4.91 -16.10
N VAL A 47 0.75 3.67 -16.56
CA VAL A 47 0.80 2.50 -15.67
C VAL A 47 2.06 2.55 -14.81
N ALA A 48 3.23 2.80 -15.39
CA ALA A 48 4.48 2.91 -14.65
C ALA A 48 4.42 4.01 -13.56
N GLU A 49 3.90 5.18 -13.91
CA GLU A 49 3.69 6.31 -12.99
C GLU A 49 2.84 5.90 -11.77
N GLN A 50 1.71 5.25 -12.00
CA GLN A 50 0.83 4.77 -10.93
C GLN A 50 1.52 3.68 -10.08
N LEU A 51 2.18 2.72 -10.71
CA LEU A 51 2.86 1.63 -9.99
C LEU A 51 4.02 2.15 -9.14
N ARG A 52 4.80 3.14 -9.61
CA ARG A 52 5.86 3.80 -8.82
C ARG A 52 5.29 4.52 -7.59
N GLY A 53 4.12 5.18 -7.73
CA GLY A 53 3.45 5.87 -6.63
C GLY A 53 2.78 4.95 -5.62
N LEU A 54 2.48 3.70 -6.01
CA LEU A 54 1.73 2.76 -5.20
C LEU A 54 2.45 2.42 -3.88
N GLY A 55 3.77 2.25 -3.92
CA GLY A 55 4.58 1.99 -2.72
C GLY A 55 4.47 3.10 -1.66
N GLY A 56 4.48 4.36 -2.10
CA GLY A 56 4.27 5.52 -1.22
C GLY A 56 2.88 5.52 -0.59
N THR A 57 1.85 5.22 -1.37
CA THR A 57 0.46 5.13 -0.90
C THR A 57 0.29 4.01 0.14
N ILE A 58 0.84 2.82 -0.11
CA ILE A 58 0.82 1.69 0.83
C ILE A 58 1.54 2.08 2.13
N SER A 59 2.73 2.66 2.03
CA SER A 59 3.52 3.07 3.20
C SER A 59 2.78 4.10 4.05
N SER A 60 2.16 5.09 3.43
CA SER A 60 1.33 6.10 4.10
C SER A 60 0.13 5.47 4.82
N SER A 61 -0.56 4.52 4.17
CA SER A 61 -1.68 3.80 4.77
C SER A 61 -1.24 3.00 6.01
N LEU A 62 -0.13 2.26 5.92
CA LEU A 62 0.43 1.50 7.03
C LEU A 62 0.87 2.39 8.20
N LEU A 63 1.48 3.54 7.93
CA LEU A 63 1.82 4.52 8.96
C LEU A 63 0.56 5.06 9.66
N THR A 64 -0.48 5.35 8.92
CA THR A 64 -1.75 5.84 9.45
C THR A 64 -2.38 4.81 10.39
N VAL A 65 -2.52 3.55 9.97
CA VAL A 65 -3.15 2.54 10.81
C VAL A 65 -2.31 2.18 12.05
N THR A 66 -0.98 2.15 11.89
CA THR A 66 -0.07 1.89 13.01
C THR A 66 -0.13 3.01 14.04
N SER A 67 -0.16 4.27 13.60
CA SER A 67 -0.35 5.43 14.46
C SER A 67 -1.70 5.38 15.20
N ALA A 68 -2.78 5.04 14.48
CA ALA A 68 -4.11 4.91 15.06
C ALA A 68 -4.15 3.82 16.15
N SER A 69 -3.57 2.65 15.88
CA SER A 69 -3.49 1.56 16.84
C SER A 69 -2.67 1.94 18.08
N SER A 70 -1.52 2.61 17.90
CA SER A 70 -0.70 3.09 19.02
C SER A 70 -1.46 4.09 19.90
N LYS A 71 -2.22 5.01 19.31
CA LYS A 71 -3.04 5.98 20.06
C LYS A 71 -4.20 5.29 20.78
N ALA A 72 -4.87 4.33 20.15
CA ALA A 72 -5.92 3.54 20.78
C ALA A 72 -5.40 2.76 21.99
N PHE A 73 -4.20 2.18 21.89
CA PHE A 73 -3.54 1.50 23.00
C PHE A 73 -3.19 2.46 24.15
N LYS A 74 -2.66 3.64 23.83
CA LYS A 74 -2.40 4.69 24.85
C LYS A 74 -3.68 5.10 25.57
N ALA A 75 -4.78 5.25 24.85
CA ALA A 75 -6.09 5.57 25.40
C ALA A 75 -6.61 4.45 26.34
N LYS A 76 -6.45 3.17 25.94
CA LYS A 76 -6.74 2.03 26.82
C LYS A 76 -5.99 2.13 28.15
N VAL A 77 -4.67 2.33 28.10
CA VAL A 77 -3.84 2.45 29.32
C VAL A 77 -4.27 3.64 30.18
N GLN A 78 -4.68 4.76 29.58
CA GLN A 78 -5.21 5.91 30.31
C GLN A 78 -6.54 5.57 31.01
N ALA A 79 -7.44 4.85 30.35
CA ALA A 79 -8.70 4.42 30.93
C ALA A 79 -8.49 3.46 32.12
N GLU A 80 -7.55 2.51 32.02
CA GLU A 80 -7.19 1.60 33.10
C GLU A 80 -6.62 2.36 34.31
N LYS A 81 -5.73 3.32 34.11
CA LYS A 81 -5.21 4.20 35.18
C LYS A 81 -6.31 5.04 35.84
N ALA A 82 -7.31 5.49 35.07
CA ALA A 82 -8.42 6.23 35.63
C ALA A 82 -9.26 5.34 36.57
N VAL A 83 -9.44 4.06 36.26
CA VAL A 83 -10.09 3.09 37.17
C VAL A 83 -9.30 2.96 38.47
N GLU A 84 -8.00 2.71 38.39
CA GLU A 84 -7.11 2.59 39.57
C GLU A 84 -7.18 3.85 40.46
N LEU A 85 -7.18 5.03 39.84
CA LEU A 85 -7.29 6.30 40.54
C LEU A 85 -8.64 6.45 41.24
N ALA A 86 -9.73 6.09 40.57
CA ALA A 86 -11.07 6.13 41.15
C ALA A 86 -11.19 5.17 42.34
N GLU A 87 -10.67 3.96 42.23
CA GLU A 87 -10.58 2.98 43.31
C GLU A 87 -9.80 3.51 44.54
N SER A 88 -8.63 4.12 44.31
CA SER A 88 -7.81 4.66 45.37
C SER A 88 -8.49 5.81 46.11
N LYS A 89 -9.41 6.53 45.46
CA LYS A 89 -10.19 7.63 46.05
C LYS A 89 -11.48 7.14 46.70
N GLY A 90 -11.79 5.85 46.63
CA GLY A 90 -13.05 5.29 47.14
C GLY A 90 -14.30 5.74 46.36
N LEU A 91 -14.13 6.15 45.07
CA LEU A 91 -15.23 6.57 44.22
C LEU A 91 -16.00 5.36 43.67
N ASN A 92 -17.19 5.60 43.14
CA ASN A 92 -17.93 4.54 42.42
C ASN A 92 -17.28 4.30 41.07
N VAL A 93 -16.59 3.16 40.94
CA VAL A 93 -15.80 2.80 39.76
C VAL A 93 -16.58 2.13 38.63
N THR A 94 -17.89 1.89 38.80
CA THR A 94 -18.67 1.13 37.80
C THR A 94 -18.56 1.75 36.40
N LYS A 95 -18.82 3.05 36.29
CA LYS A 95 -18.75 3.75 34.99
C LYS A 95 -17.31 3.81 34.43
N ALA A 96 -16.30 3.99 35.29
CA ALA A 96 -14.92 3.98 34.87
C ALA A 96 -14.51 2.60 34.32
N LYS A 97 -14.92 1.51 34.98
CA LYS A 97 -14.68 0.14 34.49
C LYS A 97 -15.37 -0.15 33.17
N GLU A 98 -16.61 0.27 33.00
CA GLU A 98 -17.34 0.13 31.73
C GLU A 98 -16.61 0.91 30.61
N ALA A 99 -16.14 2.11 30.89
CA ALA A 99 -15.36 2.91 29.95
C ALA A 99 -14.00 2.26 29.61
N ALA A 100 -13.29 1.71 30.60
CA ALA A 100 -12.03 0.99 30.36
C ALA A 100 -12.23 -0.27 29.50
N VAL A 101 -13.34 -0.98 29.68
CA VAL A 101 -13.69 -2.13 28.81
C VAL A 101 -13.93 -1.65 27.38
N ARG A 102 -14.66 -0.55 27.17
CA ARG A 102 -14.85 0.02 25.82
C ARG A 102 -13.53 0.43 25.17
N ALA A 103 -12.64 1.08 25.92
CA ALA A 103 -11.31 1.46 25.44
C ALA A 103 -10.47 0.23 25.05
N THR A 104 -10.56 -0.85 25.84
CA THR A 104 -9.87 -2.11 25.53
C THR A 104 -10.38 -2.73 24.23
N LEU A 105 -11.69 -2.87 24.07
CA LEU A 105 -12.30 -3.42 22.86
C LEU A 105 -11.94 -2.59 21.61
N ALA A 106 -11.93 -1.26 21.74
CA ALA A 106 -11.54 -0.37 20.66
C ALA A 106 -10.05 -0.50 20.32
N ALA A 107 -9.16 -0.65 21.30
CA ALA A 107 -7.74 -0.87 21.06
C ALA A 107 -7.47 -2.23 20.38
N GLU A 108 -8.19 -3.27 20.73
CA GLU A 108 -8.13 -4.58 20.08
C GLU A 108 -8.64 -4.53 18.64
N ALA A 109 -9.73 -3.79 18.39
CA ALA A 109 -10.23 -3.56 17.04
C ALA A 109 -9.21 -2.82 16.16
N ALA A 110 -8.56 -1.78 16.70
CA ALA A 110 -7.48 -1.06 15.99
C ALA A 110 -6.29 -1.98 15.68
N ALA A 111 -5.86 -2.83 16.61
CA ALA A 111 -4.78 -3.79 16.39
C ALA A 111 -5.14 -4.85 15.33
N THR A 112 -6.39 -5.30 15.32
CA THR A 112 -6.91 -6.23 14.30
C THR A 112 -6.91 -5.59 12.92
N ALA A 113 -7.34 -4.33 12.81
CA ALA A 113 -7.31 -3.58 11.56
C ALA A 113 -5.88 -3.42 11.01
N VAL A 114 -4.86 -3.23 11.86
CA VAL A 114 -3.44 -3.24 11.43
C VAL A 114 -3.09 -4.55 10.75
N SER A 115 -3.46 -5.69 11.35
CA SER A 115 -3.14 -7.00 10.80
C SER A 115 -3.77 -7.21 9.41
N TYR A 116 -5.01 -6.80 9.22
CA TYR A 116 -5.67 -6.85 7.91
C TYR A 116 -5.04 -5.89 6.90
N CYS A 117 -4.69 -4.65 7.32
CA CYS A 117 -3.99 -3.71 6.44
C CYS A 117 -2.66 -4.28 5.95
N ILE A 118 -1.90 -5.00 6.78
CA ILE A 118 -0.65 -5.66 6.36
C ILE A 118 -0.93 -6.74 5.31
N ILE A 119 -1.95 -7.57 5.51
CA ILE A 119 -2.31 -8.63 4.57
C ILE A 119 -2.69 -8.03 3.20
N HIS A 120 -3.55 -7.00 3.19
CA HIS A 120 -4.02 -6.39 1.96
C HIS A 120 -2.92 -5.54 1.30
N SER A 121 -2.07 -4.86 2.08
CA SER A 121 -0.92 -4.10 1.54
C SER A 121 0.08 -5.02 0.84
N THR A 122 0.32 -6.22 1.36
CA THR A 122 1.19 -7.22 0.71
C THR A 122 0.61 -7.65 -0.64
N LYS A 123 -0.69 -7.88 -0.72
CA LYS A 123 -1.36 -8.26 -1.97
C LYS A 123 -1.39 -7.10 -2.99
N VAL A 124 -1.63 -5.88 -2.52
CA VAL A 124 -1.55 -4.68 -3.36
C VAL A 124 -0.11 -4.46 -3.83
N GLY A 125 0.87 -4.68 -2.95
CA GLY A 125 2.30 -4.58 -3.26
C GLY A 125 2.77 -5.57 -4.33
N SER A 126 2.18 -6.78 -4.39
CA SER A 126 2.53 -7.76 -5.42
C SER A 126 2.18 -7.28 -6.84
N ILE A 127 1.23 -6.36 -6.98
CA ILE A 127 0.89 -5.75 -8.27
C ILE A 127 1.96 -4.74 -8.69
N ALA A 128 2.62 -4.10 -7.72
CA ALA A 128 3.75 -3.21 -8.02
C ALA A 128 4.94 -3.95 -8.66
N GLU A 129 5.03 -5.28 -8.52
CA GLU A 129 6.06 -6.08 -9.19
C GLU A 129 5.93 -6.03 -10.73
N MET A 130 4.73 -5.71 -11.25
CA MET A 130 4.54 -5.44 -12.69
C MET A 130 5.36 -4.23 -13.18
N LEU A 131 5.77 -3.33 -12.27
CA LEU A 131 6.57 -2.15 -12.63
C LEU A 131 7.86 -2.54 -13.33
N TRP A 132 8.50 -3.61 -12.86
CA TRP A 132 9.75 -4.06 -13.47
C TRP A 132 9.57 -4.44 -14.96
N GLU A 133 8.50 -5.15 -15.29
CA GLU A 133 8.19 -5.53 -16.66
C GLU A 133 7.86 -4.30 -17.53
N VAL A 134 7.10 -3.37 -16.98
CA VAL A 134 6.72 -2.13 -17.66
C VAL A 134 7.95 -1.23 -17.88
N ASP A 135 8.82 -1.11 -16.86
CA ASP A 135 10.06 -0.32 -16.97
C ASP A 135 11.05 -0.95 -17.96
N GLU A 136 11.16 -2.29 -18.00
CA GLU A 136 11.99 -2.98 -18.99
C GLU A 136 11.49 -2.70 -20.41
N GLU A 137 10.19 -2.77 -20.67
CA GLU A 137 9.60 -2.46 -21.96
C GLU A 137 9.81 -0.99 -22.36
N LEU A 138 9.62 -0.05 -21.42
CA LEU A 138 9.89 1.37 -21.64
C LEU A 138 11.38 1.63 -21.90
N HIS A 139 12.27 0.93 -21.22
CA HIS A 139 13.70 1.02 -21.47
C HIS A 139 14.07 0.57 -22.90
N VAL A 140 13.50 -0.54 -23.37
CA VAL A 140 13.69 -0.98 -24.76
C VAL A 140 13.23 0.11 -25.74
N PHE A 141 12.08 0.74 -25.53
CA PHE A 141 11.59 1.81 -26.39
C PHE A 141 12.49 3.06 -26.33
N SER A 142 13.06 3.38 -25.18
CA SER A 142 14.00 4.50 -25.03
C SER A 142 15.30 4.32 -25.80
N LEU A 143 15.72 3.08 -26.03
CA LEU A 143 16.94 2.75 -26.80
C LEU A 143 16.70 2.74 -28.31
N CYS A 144 15.47 2.59 -28.75
CA CYS A 144 15.12 2.36 -30.17
C CYS A 144 14.92 3.63 -31.01
N GLY A 145 15.43 4.77 -30.59
CA GLY A 145 15.20 6.10 -31.16
C GLY A 145 15.60 6.33 -32.58
N ASN A 146 16.43 5.46 -33.20
CA ASN A 146 16.83 5.61 -34.59
C ASN A 146 15.69 5.26 -35.58
N LYS A 147 14.60 4.66 -35.15
CA LYS A 147 13.49 4.22 -36.01
C LYS A 147 12.16 4.95 -35.79
N ASP A 148 11.93 5.44 -34.58
CA ASP A 148 10.77 6.28 -34.24
C ASP A 148 11.10 7.21 -33.07
N ARG A 149 11.39 8.46 -33.41
CA ARG A 149 11.82 9.48 -32.46
C ARG A 149 10.75 9.83 -31.44
N ASP A 150 9.47 9.80 -31.85
CA ASP A 150 8.36 10.17 -30.97
C ASP A 150 8.14 9.08 -29.90
N VAL A 151 8.32 7.82 -30.26
CA VAL A 151 8.28 6.67 -29.33
C VAL A 151 9.43 6.79 -28.32
N GLN A 152 10.63 7.05 -28.78
CA GLN A 152 11.80 7.23 -27.93
C GLN A 152 11.62 8.39 -26.97
N ASP A 153 11.27 9.57 -27.47
CA ASP A 153 11.12 10.78 -26.67
C ASP A 153 10.01 10.61 -25.62
N THR A 154 8.95 9.86 -25.95
CA THR A 154 7.87 9.53 -25.00
C THR A 154 8.38 8.59 -23.90
N ALA A 155 9.10 7.53 -24.26
CA ALA A 155 9.63 6.57 -23.29
C ALA A 155 10.69 7.22 -22.36
N LEU A 156 11.56 8.09 -22.89
CA LEU A 156 12.57 8.81 -22.09
C LEU A 156 11.96 9.79 -21.08
N LYS A 157 10.78 10.33 -21.36
CA LYS A 157 10.05 11.23 -20.45
C LYS A 157 9.26 10.51 -19.39
N CYS A 158 9.21 9.18 -19.45
CA CYS A 158 8.42 8.34 -18.55
C CYS A 158 9.13 8.10 -17.21
N THR A 159 9.38 9.15 -16.43
CA THR A 159 10.10 9.08 -15.15
C THR A 159 9.25 9.50 -13.96
N ASP A 160 8.04 9.98 -14.21
CA ASP A 160 7.18 10.52 -13.17
C ASP A 160 6.66 9.44 -12.21
N THR A 161 6.34 9.86 -11.00
CA THR A 161 5.75 9.04 -9.95
C THR A 161 4.44 9.69 -9.52
N ALA A 162 3.35 8.95 -9.56
CA ALA A 162 2.06 9.48 -9.12
C ALA A 162 2.04 9.77 -7.62
N GLU A 163 1.49 10.91 -7.24
CA GLU A 163 1.19 11.20 -5.84
C GLU A 163 -0.23 10.73 -5.51
N GLY A 164 -0.37 9.97 -4.42
CA GLY A 164 -1.69 9.56 -3.92
C GLY A 164 -2.45 8.63 -4.88
N VAL A 165 -1.85 7.48 -5.21
CA VAL A 165 -2.49 6.46 -6.05
C VAL A 165 -3.81 6.01 -5.44
N THR A 166 -4.86 5.98 -6.26
CA THR A 166 -6.19 5.49 -5.88
C THR A 166 -6.54 4.23 -6.65
N ALA A 167 -7.56 3.49 -6.18
CA ALA A 167 -8.11 2.36 -6.93
C ALA A 167 -8.52 2.77 -8.35
N GLN A 168 -9.15 3.93 -8.48
CA GLN A 168 -9.62 4.43 -9.75
C GLN A 168 -8.47 4.83 -10.68
N SER A 169 -7.46 5.56 -10.19
CA SER A 169 -6.38 6.08 -11.05
C SER A 169 -5.53 4.96 -11.67
N LEU A 170 -5.22 3.91 -10.91
CA LEU A 170 -4.51 2.75 -11.44
C LEU A 170 -5.40 1.90 -12.35
N SER A 171 -6.67 1.72 -11.99
CA SER A 171 -7.65 1.00 -12.84
C SER A 171 -7.80 1.66 -14.22
N GLU A 172 -7.95 2.97 -14.26
CA GLU A 172 -8.03 3.73 -15.52
C GLU A 172 -6.77 3.57 -16.38
N ALA A 173 -5.59 3.53 -15.74
CA ALA A 173 -4.33 3.30 -16.43
C ALA A 173 -4.23 1.88 -17.01
N LEU A 174 -4.56 0.85 -16.22
CA LEU A 174 -4.54 -0.56 -16.64
C LEU A 174 -5.57 -0.85 -17.76
N GLU A 175 -6.78 -0.34 -17.63
CA GLU A 175 -7.82 -0.49 -18.65
C GLU A 175 -7.47 0.28 -19.94
N GLY A 176 -6.84 1.46 -19.79
CA GLY A 176 -6.30 2.22 -20.92
C GLY A 176 -5.27 1.43 -21.70
N LEU A 177 -4.33 0.77 -21.01
CA LEU A 177 -3.34 -0.10 -21.63
C LEU A 177 -3.99 -1.35 -22.24
N ALA A 178 -4.92 -2.00 -21.53
CA ALA A 178 -5.60 -3.22 -22.01
C ALA A 178 -6.36 -3.03 -23.32
N LYS A 179 -6.84 -1.81 -23.61
CA LYS A 179 -7.50 -1.47 -24.89
C LYS A 179 -6.54 -1.36 -26.08
N LEU A 180 -5.26 -1.15 -25.80
CA LEU A 180 -4.23 -0.91 -26.83
C LEU A 180 -3.38 -2.16 -27.11
N VAL A 181 -3.46 -3.16 -26.24
CA VAL A 181 -2.77 -4.43 -26.43
C VAL A 181 -3.48 -5.28 -27.49
N PHE A 182 -2.71 -5.79 -28.46
CA PHE A 182 -3.24 -6.62 -29.56
C PHE A 182 -3.49 -8.08 -29.14
N ASP A 183 -2.91 -8.55 -28.04
CA ASP A 183 -3.08 -9.91 -27.54
C ASP A 183 -4.23 -9.95 -26.52
N ASP A 184 -5.31 -10.63 -26.86
CA ASP A 184 -6.49 -10.78 -25.99
C ASP A 184 -6.17 -11.45 -24.65
N ASN A 185 -5.15 -12.30 -24.59
CA ASN A 185 -4.74 -12.93 -23.33
C ASN A 185 -4.08 -11.91 -22.41
N VAL A 186 -3.23 -11.03 -22.96
CA VAL A 186 -2.61 -9.93 -22.21
C VAL A 186 -3.66 -8.95 -21.71
N ALA A 187 -4.54 -8.51 -22.60
CA ALA A 187 -5.63 -7.61 -22.23
C ALA A 187 -6.52 -8.20 -21.14
N ARG A 188 -6.85 -9.49 -21.22
CA ARG A 188 -7.61 -10.20 -20.20
C ARG A 188 -6.87 -10.28 -18.88
N LYS A 189 -5.55 -10.53 -18.90
CA LYS A 189 -4.73 -10.58 -17.70
C LYS A 189 -4.67 -9.23 -17.01
N LEU A 190 -4.44 -8.15 -17.75
CA LEU A 190 -4.45 -6.78 -17.19
C LEU A 190 -5.77 -6.46 -16.47
N ARG A 191 -6.92 -6.84 -17.06
CA ARG A 191 -8.23 -6.65 -16.41
C ARG A 191 -8.42 -7.55 -15.18
N GLN A 192 -7.83 -8.73 -15.19
CA GLN A 192 -7.89 -9.64 -14.04
C GLN A 192 -7.05 -9.07 -12.87
N GLU A 193 -5.85 -8.58 -13.14
CA GLU A 193 -5.01 -7.91 -12.15
C GLU A 193 -5.67 -6.63 -11.61
N ASP A 194 -6.30 -5.83 -12.47
CA ASP A 194 -7.08 -4.68 -12.06
C ASP A 194 -8.22 -5.07 -11.10
N THR A 195 -8.96 -6.11 -11.41
CA THR A 195 -10.05 -6.61 -10.52
C THR A 195 -9.52 -7.02 -9.15
N VAL A 196 -8.38 -7.69 -9.09
CA VAL A 196 -7.72 -8.07 -7.84
C VAL A 196 -7.26 -6.83 -7.09
N PHE A 197 -6.60 -5.90 -7.79
CA PHE A 197 -6.13 -4.65 -7.22
C PHE A 197 -7.25 -3.84 -6.57
N GLN A 198 -8.33 -3.58 -7.30
CA GLN A 198 -9.45 -2.80 -6.80
C GLN A 198 -10.03 -3.39 -5.52
N ARG A 199 -10.21 -4.71 -5.48
CA ARG A 199 -10.72 -5.42 -4.30
C ARG A 199 -9.78 -5.27 -3.10
N GLU A 200 -8.50 -5.58 -3.28
CA GLU A 200 -7.52 -5.57 -2.19
C GLU A 200 -7.26 -4.14 -1.68
N PHE A 201 -7.24 -3.16 -2.59
CA PHE A 201 -7.08 -1.75 -2.25
C PHE A 201 -8.30 -1.20 -1.50
N MET A 202 -9.50 -1.58 -1.89
CA MET A 202 -10.74 -1.24 -1.16
C MET A 202 -10.70 -1.80 0.28
N TRP A 203 -10.28 -3.05 0.45
CA TRP A 203 -10.13 -3.64 1.78
C TRP A 203 -9.07 -2.92 2.61
N LEU A 204 -7.92 -2.55 2.00
CA LEU A 204 -6.89 -1.77 2.67
C LEU A 204 -7.44 -0.44 3.20
N GLN A 205 -8.20 0.29 2.37
CA GLN A 205 -8.82 1.56 2.76
C GLN A 205 -9.86 1.37 3.86
N GLN A 206 -10.71 0.35 3.75
CA GLN A 206 -11.73 0.06 4.77
C GLN A 206 -11.10 -0.20 6.14
N HIS A 207 -10.09 -1.05 6.21
CA HIS A 207 -9.43 -1.35 7.49
C HIS A 207 -8.63 -0.17 8.03
N MET A 208 -8.10 0.69 7.17
CA MET A 208 -7.51 1.95 7.61
C MET A 208 -8.55 2.85 8.30
N GLU A 209 -9.75 2.98 7.72
CA GLU A 209 -10.84 3.75 8.32
C GLU A 209 -11.33 3.11 9.63
N GLU A 210 -11.40 1.78 9.70
CA GLU A 210 -11.75 1.05 10.91
C GLU A 210 -10.76 1.32 12.04
N ALA A 211 -9.44 1.33 11.76
CA ALA A 211 -8.43 1.65 12.75
C ALA A 211 -8.57 3.08 13.29
N VAL A 212 -8.79 4.05 12.41
CA VAL A 212 -8.99 5.46 12.80
C VAL A 212 -10.26 5.64 13.63
N ARG A 213 -11.34 4.95 13.25
CA ARG A 213 -12.60 4.96 14.03
C ARG A 213 -12.40 4.33 15.41
N ALA A 214 -11.71 3.20 15.47
CA ALA A 214 -11.40 2.52 16.73
C ALA A 214 -10.49 3.37 17.62
N GLN A 215 -9.51 4.08 17.07
CA GLN A 215 -8.71 5.07 17.81
C GLN A 215 -9.62 6.09 18.50
N LYS A 216 -10.53 6.71 17.74
CA LYS A 216 -11.45 7.72 18.31
C LYS A 216 -12.32 7.14 19.42
N GLN A 217 -12.86 5.94 19.23
CA GLN A 217 -13.66 5.27 20.25
C GLN A 217 -12.88 4.98 21.53
N ALA A 218 -11.60 4.61 21.41
CA ALA A 218 -10.73 4.41 22.56
C ALA A 218 -10.45 5.72 23.31
N GLU A 219 -10.18 6.79 22.57
CA GLU A 219 -9.92 8.13 23.12
C GLU A 219 -11.17 8.68 23.85
N ASP A 220 -12.35 8.56 23.25
CA ASP A 220 -13.63 8.96 23.86
C ASP A 220 -13.90 8.14 25.14
N ALA A 221 -13.69 6.84 25.12
CA ALA A 221 -13.84 5.99 26.29
C ALA A 221 -12.83 6.31 27.39
N ALA A 222 -11.58 6.68 27.05
CA ALA A 222 -10.60 7.10 28.03
C ALA A 222 -10.98 8.44 28.68
N ALA A 223 -11.57 9.35 27.92
CA ALA A 223 -12.10 10.61 28.44
C ALA A 223 -13.24 10.36 29.46
N ASP A 224 -14.20 9.48 29.13
CA ASP A 224 -15.29 9.08 30.02
C ASP A 224 -14.78 8.46 31.33
N ALA A 225 -13.74 7.61 31.26
CA ALA A 225 -13.13 7.01 32.43
C ALA A 225 -12.48 8.08 33.33
N ASN A 226 -11.75 9.02 32.73
CA ASN A 226 -11.08 10.12 33.46
C ASN A 226 -12.09 11.07 34.12
N GLU A 227 -13.20 11.39 33.45
CA GLU A 227 -14.27 12.22 34.03
C GLU A 227 -14.84 11.56 35.30
N THR A 228 -15.05 10.26 35.26
CA THR A 228 -15.55 9.49 36.41
C THR A 228 -14.54 9.46 37.57
N ALA A 229 -13.24 9.42 37.29
CA ALA A 229 -12.17 9.44 38.31
C ALA A 229 -12.00 10.81 39.01
N GLY A 230 -12.63 11.87 38.47
CA GLY A 230 -12.53 13.25 38.92
C GLY A 230 -11.20 13.91 38.49
N PRO A 231 -11.10 15.25 38.65
CA PRO A 231 -9.95 16.00 38.14
C PRO A 231 -8.66 15.49 38.76
N ASN A 232 -7.71 15.18 37.89
CA ASN A 232 -6.36 14.75 38.26
C ASN A 232 -5.57 16.01 38.66
N THR A 233 -5.40 16.28 39.95
CA THR A 233 -4.66 17.43 40.45
C THR A 233 -3.13 17.21 40.46
N GLY A 234 -2.64 16.09 39.95
CA GLY A 234 -1.23 15.78 39.82
C GLY A 234 -0.72 15.99 38.37
N PRO A 235 0.53 16.50 38.21
CA PRO A 235 1.13 16.54 36.88
C PRO A 235 1.30 15.08 36.39
N VAL A 236 0.55 14.71 35.34
CA VAL A 236 0.77 13.44 34.66
C VAL A 236 2.15 13.57 33.98
N GLY A 237 3.16 13.01 34.63
CA GLY A 237 4.47 12.91 34.03
C GLY A 237 4.39 12.13 32.75
N ASN A 238 4.75 12.77 31.66
CA ASN A 238 4.81 12.21 30.28
C ASN A 238 5.93 11.17 30.12
N SER A 239 6.06 10.24 31.05
CA SER A 239 7.07 9.18 31.01
C SER A 239 6.45 7.81 30.81
N VAL A 240 5.64 7.66 29.76
CA VAL A 240 5.41 6.32 29.19
C VAL A 240 6.46 6.18 28.09
N ALA A 241 7.50 5.39 28.39
CA ALA A 241 8.46 4.96 27.37
C ALA A 241 7.66 4.38 26.20
N SER A 242 7.74 5.04 25.06
CA SER A 242 7.04 4.64 23.86
C SER A 242 7.56 3.27 23.42
N PRO A 243 6.71 2.29 23.20
CA PRO A 243 7.14 1.02 22.60
C PRO A 243 7.44 1.16 21.10
N GLU A 244 7.67 2.40 20.64
CA GLU A 244 7.87 2.71 19.21
C GLU A 244 9.07 1.99 18.58
N GLY A 245 10.03 1.48 19.40
CA GLY A 245 11.23 0.82 18.89
C GLY A 245 11.06 -0.64 18.46
N SER A 246 10.14 -1.40 19.05
CA SER A 246 10.12 -2.86 18.85
C SER A 246 9.25 -3.33 17.69
N VAL A 247 8.16 -2.63 17.39
CA VAL A 247 7.25 -3.03 16.29
C VAL A 247 7.78 -2.55 14.94
N LEU A 248 8.42 -1.35 14.91
CA LEU A 248 9.06 -0.83 13.69
C LEU A 248 10.27 -1.66 13.24
N LEU A 249 11.04 -2.22 14.18
CA LEU A 249 12.21 -3.06 13.86
C LEU A 249 11.81 -4.43 13.28
N LEU A 250 10.68 -5.00 13.70
CA LEU A 250 10.16 -6.26 13.13
C LEU A 250 9.59 -6.06 11.72
N MET A 251 9.02 -4.88 11.43
CA MET A 251 8.46 -4.57 10.12
C MET A 251 9.53 -4.19 9.09
N ALA A 252 10.59 -3.46 9.50
CA ALA A 252 11.70 -3.12 8.61
C ALA A 252 12.50 -4.36 8.17
N GLY A 253 12.58 -5.39 9.00
CA GLY A 253 13.28 -6.64 8.68
C GLY A 253 12.58 -7.51 7.63
N LEU A 254 11.26 -7.41 7.50
CA LEU A 254 10.48 -8.18 6.53
C LEU A 254 10.48 -7.54 5.12
N PHE A 255 10.61 -6.20 5.05
CA PHE A 255 10.63 -5.49 3.76
C PHE A 255 12.02 -5.45 3.11
N LEU A 256 13.12 -5.50 3.91
CA LEU A 256 14.48 -5.46 3.38
C LEU A 256 14.98 -6.82 2.85
N SER A 257 14.30 -7.91 3.14
CA SER A 257 14.67 -9.25 2.66
C SER A 257 13.99 -9.66 1.35
N SER A 258 13.16 -8.82 0.77
CA SER A 258 12.43 -9.11 -0.47
C SER A 258 12.74 -8.15 -1.64
N LEU A 259 13.77 -7.30 -1.49
CA LEU A 259 14.29 -6.53 -2.62
C LEU A 259 15.52 -7.27 -3.20
N PRO A 260 15.52 -7.62 -4.49
CA PRO A 260 16.65 -8.22 -5.17
C PRO A 260 17.84 -7.25 -5.30
#